data_a8ad33061846bd46f9cd72024a257229
#
_entry.id   a8ad33061846bd46f9cd72024a257229
#
_cell.length_a   1.000
_cell.length_b   1.000
_cell.length_c   1.000
_cell.angle_alpha   90.00
_cell.angle_beta   90.00
_cell.angle_gamma   90.00
#
_symmetry.space_group_name_H-M   'P 1'
#
loop_
_entity.id
_entity.type
_entity.pdbx_description
1 polymer ?
#
loop_
_entity_poly.entity_id
_entity_poly.type
_entity_poly.pdbx_seq_one_letter_code
_entity_poly.pdbx_strand_id
1 'polypeptide(L)'
;MAKKNPQEEQLKRALADYQNLIKRVEADRVEFIKYVLTQFLAKLLPVIDDLEAAEAHIKDQGLTLAVDKLKTILNEEGVKEMALLNRAFDPKLAECLELAPGKKDQVVGVAQKGYLLNDKVLRPARVKVGKGD
;
A
#
# COMPACT_ATOMS: atom_id res chain seq x y z
N MET A 1 14.00 52.17 26.22
CA MET A 1 13.31 51.10 25.52
C MET A 1 13.37 51.30 24.03
N ALA A 2 13.90 50.35 23.33
CA ALA A 2 13.92 50.42 21.88
C ALA A 2 12.49 50.21 21.36
N LYS A 3 11.99 51.13 20.57
CA LYS A 3 10.72 50.97 19.86
C LYS A 3 10.89 49.92 18.76
N LYS A 4 10.00 48.94 18.69
CA LYS A 4 10.02 47.97 17.60
C LYS A 4 9.65 48.68 16.30
N ASN A 5 10.48 48.48 15.27
CA ASN A 5 10.23 49.00 13.95
C ASN A 5 9.13 48.15 13.28
N PRO A 6 7.99 48.74 12.92
CA PRO A 6 6.91 48.01 12.24
C PRO A 6 7.34 47.31 10.97
N GLN A 7 8.25 47.91 10.21
CA GLN A 7 8.78 47.36 8.97
C GLN A 7 9.61 46.11 9.22
N GLU A 8 10.41 46.10 10.28
CA GLU A 8 11.20 44.91 10.66
C GLU A 8 10.31 43.78 11.12
N GLU A 9 9.24 44.09 11.83
CA GLU A 9 8.26 43.07 12.27
C GLU A 9 7.53 42.49 11.07
N GLN A 10 7.12 43.33 10.11
CA GLN A 10 6.48 42.85 8.88
C GLN A 10 7.44 41.96 8.08
N LEU A 11 8.71 42.32 7.98
CA LEU A 11 9.71 41.52 7.31
C LEU A 11 9.90 40.16 7.97
N LYS A 12 10.00 40.15 9.29
CA LYS A 12 10.13 38.90 10.06
C LYS A 12 8.91 37.98 9.84
N ARG A 13 7.72 38.56 9.86
CA ARG A 13 6.48 37.82 9.64
C ARG A 13 6.44 37.26 8.21
N ALA A 14 6.76 38.09 7.22
CA ALA A 14 6.79 37.64 5.82
C ALA A 14 7.80 36.52 5.62
N LEU A 15 8.98 36.64 6.25
CA LEU A 15 9.99 35.60 6.18
C LEU A 15 9.52 34.28 6.81
N ALA A 16 8.88 34.38 7.98
CA ALA A 16 8.33 33.21 8.66
C ALA A 16 7.23 32.56 7.82
N ASP A 17 6.33 33.36 7.22
CA ASP A 17 5.27 32.88 6.35
C ASP A 17 5.85 32.19 5.11
N TYR A 18 6.90 32.77 4.53
CA TYR A 18 7.59 32.20 3.40
C TYR A 18 8.20 30.83 3.74
N GLN A 19 8.90 30.74 4.86
CA GLN A 19 9.49 29.48 5.32
C GLN A 19 8.43 28.41 5.57
N ASN A 20 7.30 28.80 6.18
CA ASN A 20 6.18 27.89 6.42
C ASN A 20 5.56 27.42 5.12
N LEU A 21 5.42 28.34 4.13
CA LEU A 21 4.90 28.01 2.81
C LEU A 21 5.80 27.01 2.09
N ILE A 22 7.12 27.22 2.14
CA ILE A 22 8.08 26.29 1.55
C ILE A 22 7.91 24.89 2.15
N LYS A 23 7.82 24.79 3.48
CA LYS A 23 7.63 23.52 4.15
C LYS A 23 6.34 22.85 3.73
N ARG A 24 5.26 23.62 3.59
CA ARG A 24 3.98 23.08 3.17
C ARG A 24 4.00 22.61 1.72
N VAL A 25 4.61 23.38 0.81
CA VAL A 25 4.77 23.00 -0.60
C VAL A 25 5.57 21.69 -0.71
N GLU A 26 6.65 21.55 0.07
CA GLU A 26 7.45 20.34 0.11
C GLU A 26 6.63 19.14 0.61
N ALA A 27 5.88 19.31 1.70
CA ALA A 27 5.03 18.28 2.26
C ALA A 27 3.92 17.87 1.27
N ASP A 28 3.29 18.85 0.62
CA ASP A 28 2.23 18.60 -0.38
C ASP A 28 2.79 17.86 -1.59
N ARG A 29 4.02 18.18 -2.00
CA ARG A 29 4.69 17.48 -3.09
C ARG A 29 4.93 16.02 -2.78
N VAL A 30 5.42 15.73 -1.58
CA VAL A 30 5.64 14.35 -1.12
C VAL A 30 4.33 13.58 -1.08
N GLU A 31 3.29 14.19 -0.53
CA GLU A 31 1.96 13.58 -0.47
C GLU A 31 1.38 13.32 -1.86
N PHE A 32 1.57 14.25 -2.78
CA PHE A 32 1.10 14.10 -4.17
C PHE A 32 1.80 12.94 -4.86
N ILE A 33 3.12 12.83 -4.70
CA ILE A 33 3.89 11.72 -5.28
C ILE A 33 3.42 10.38 -4.72
N LYS A 34 3.20 10.30 -3.41
CA LYS A 34 2.66 9.10 -2.77
C LYS A 34 1.28 8.74 -3.30
N TYR A 35 0.43 9.74 -3.49
CA TYR A 35 -0.92 9.53 -4.03
C TYR A 35 -0.87 8.95 -5.44
N VAL A 36 -0.08 9.55 -6.33
CA VAL A 36 0.08 9.11 -7.72
C VAL A 36 0.64 7.68 -7.77
N LEU A 37 1.66 7.41 -6.96
CA LEU A 37 2.27 6.08 -6.88
C LEU A 37 1.26 5.03 -6.40
N THR A 38 0.49 5.35 -5.37
CA THR A 38 -0.56 4.47 -4.85
C THR A 38 -1.59 4.14 -5.92
N GLN A 39 -2.05 5.14 -6.66
CA GLN A 39 -3.02 4.95 -7.75
C GLN A 39 -2.46 4.05 -8.85
N PHE A 40 -1.24 4.29 -9.26
CA PHE A 40 -0.58 3.50 -10.30
C PHE A 40 -0.39 2.05 -9.86
N LEU A 41 0.12 1.84 -8.65
CA LEU A 41 0.36 0.50 -8.12
C LEU A 41 -0.94 -0.29 -7.95
N ALA A 42 -2.02 0.37 -7.50
CA ALA A 42 -3.32 -0.28 -7.36
C ALA A 42 -3.84 -0.79 -8.70
N LYS A 43 -3.61 -0.04 -9.78
CA LYS A 43 -3.97 -0.47 -11.13
C LYS A 43 -3.12 -1.61 -11.65
N LEU A 44 -1.89 -1.72 -11.16
CA LEU A 44 -0.96 -2.76 -11.58
C LEU A 44 -1.26 -4.11 -10.92
N LEU A 45 -1.87 -4.11 -9.74
CA LEU A 45 -2.11 -5.36 -9.00
C LEU A 45 -2.95 -6.40 -9.75
N PRO A 46 -4.03 -6.04 -10.47
CA PRO A 46 -4.75 -7.03 -11.28
C PRO A 46 -3.89 -7.66 -12.37
N VAL A 47 -2.95 -6.94 -12.95
CA VAL A 47 -2.01 -7.47 -13.95
C VAL A 47 -1.09 -8.50 -13.28
N ILE A 48 -0.65 -8.23 -12.07
CA ILE A 48 0.17 -9.18 -11.30
C ILE A 48 -0.62 -10.46 -11.01
N ASP A 49 -1.89 -10.34 -10.66
CA ASP A 49 -2.77 -11.50 -10.45
C ASP A 49 -2.84 -12.35 -11.72
N ASP A 50 -3.01 -11.72 -12.88
CA ASP A 50 -3.08 -12.41 -14.16
C ASP A 50 -1.75 -13.08 -14.51
N LEU A 51 -0.63 -12.42 -14.23
CA LEU A 51 0.70 -12.98 -14.45
C LEU A 51 0.96 -14.19 -13.55
N GLU A 52 0.53 -14.13 -12.29
CA GLU A 52 0.66 -15.26 -11.38
C GLU A 52 -0.21 -16.45 -11.81
N ALA A 53 -1.41 -16.17 -12.30
CA ALA A 53 -2.30 -17.19 -12.84
C ALA A 53 -1.68 -17.84 -14.10
N ALA A 54 -1.10 -17.04 -14.99
CA ALA A 54 -0.42 -17.54 -16.18
C ALA A 54 0.79 -18.39 -15.81
N GLU A 55 1.58 -17.94 -14.82
CA GLU A 55 2.74 -18.67 -14.32
C GLU A 55 2.35 -20.05 -13.78
N ALA A 56 1.29 -20.11 -12.98
CA ALA A 56 0.79 -21.37 -12.42
C ALA A 56 0.30 -22.33 -13.51
N HIS A 57 -0.23 -21.80 -14.61
CA HIS A 57 -0.83 -22.59 -15.68
C HIS A 57 0.21 -23.06 -16.70
N ILE A 58 1.13 -22.19 -17.10
CA ILE A 58 2.08 -22.46 -18.17
C ILE A 58 3.37 -23.13 -17.68
N LYS A 59 3.82 -22.82 -16.47
CA LYS A 59 5.04 -23.35 -15.85
C LYS A 59 6.31 -23.19 -16.70
N ASP A 60 6.50 -22.00 -17.25
CA ASP A 60 7.67 -21.64 -18.04
C ASP A 60 8.70 -20.95 -17.14
N GLN A 61 9.96 -21.38 -17.20
CA GLN A 61 11.05 -20.77 -16.42
C GLN A 61 11.24 -19.28 -16.73
N GLY A 62 11.11 -18.91 -18.01
CA GLY A 62 11.24 -17.52 -18.44
C GLY A 62 10.15 -16.65 -17.81
N LEU A 63 8.93 -17.14 -17.78
CA LEU A 63 7.81 -16.44 -17.17
C LEU A 63 8.01 -16.31 -15.66
N THR A 64 8.45 -17.36 -14.98
CA THR A 64 8.73 -17.34 -13.56
C THR A 64 9.80 -16.30 -13.23
N LEU A 65 10.87 -16.22 -14.00
CA LEU A 65 11.91 -15.21 -13.82
C LEU A 65 11.38 -13.79 -14.00
N ALA A 66 10.52 -13.57 -14.99
CA ALA A 66 9.93 -12.25 -15.24
C ALA A 66 9.01 -11.83 -14.10
N VAL A 67 8.18 -12.74 -13.62
CA VAL A 67 7.28 -12.46 -12.48
C VAL A 67 8.08 -12.19 -11.21
N ASP A 68 9.13 -12.97 -10.95
CA ASP A 68 10.00 -12.76 -9.79
C ASP A 68 10.70 -11.40 -9.83
N LYS A 69 11.15 -10.98 -11.00
CA LYS A 69 11.74 -9.65 -11.19
C LYS A 69 10.74 -8.54 -10.88
N LEU A 70 9.52 -8.68 -11.34
CA LEU A 70 8.46 -7.72 -11.06
C LEU A 70 8.18 -7.64 -9.56
N LYS A 71 8.07 -8.78 -8.90
CA LYS A 71 7.86 -8.83 -7.45
C LYS A 71 9.01 -8.19 -6.67
N THR A 72 10.24 -8.39 -7.13
CA THR A 72 11.42 -7.78 -6.52
C THR A 72 11.36 -6.25 -6.61
N ILE A 73 11.01 -5.72 -7.79
CA ILE A 73 10.87 -4.28 -8.00
C ILE A 73 9.77 -3.72 -7.10
N LEU A 74 8.63 -4.40 -7.02
CA LEU A 74 7.53 -3.97 -6.15
C LEU A 74 7.94 -3.96 -4.68
N ASN A 75 8.69 -4.97 -4.25
CA ASN A 75 9.16 -5.05 -2.88
C ASN A 75 10.14 -3.91 -2.56
N GLU A 76 11.01 -3.56 -3.51
CA GLU A 76 11.93 -2.42 -3.37
C GLU A 76 11.17 -1.09 -3.23
N GLU A 77 10.01 -0.96 -3.87
CA GLU A 77 9.15 0.22 -3.78
C GLU A 77 8.22 0.20 -2.54
N GLY A 78 8.34 -0.81 -1.70
CA GLY A 78 7.58 -0.92 -0.47
C GLY A 78 6.26 -1.67 -0.58
N VAL A 79 5.99 -2.32 -1.72
CA VAL A 79 4.79 -3.14 -1.90
C VAL A 79 5.05 -4.53 -1.39
N LYS A 80 4.29 -4.96 -0.38
CA LYS A 80 4.43 -6.29 0.23
C LYS A 80 3.11 -7.02 0.20
N GLU A 81 3.17 -8.30 -0.11
CA GLU A 81 2.02 -9.19 -0.04
C GLU A 81 1.68 -9.48 1.43
N MET A 82 0.39 -9.49 1.75
CA MET A 82 -0.07 -9.86 3.08
C MET A 82 0.04 -11.38 3.28
N ALA A 83 0.62 -11.78 4.39
CA ALA A 83 0.71 -13.19 4.79
C ALA A 83 -0.43 -13.51 5.76
N LEU A 84 -1.60 -13.86 5.23
CA LEU A 84 -2.82 -14.01 6.02
C LEU A 84 -3.25 -15.45 6.25
N LEU A 85 -2.77 -16.40 5.46
CA LEU A 85 -3.18 -17.79 5.55
C LEU A 85 -2.86 -18.35 6.94
N ASN A 86 -3.84 -19.03 7.54
CA ASN A 86 -3.77 -19.64 8.89
C ASN A 86 -3.64 -18.61 10.02
N ARG A 87 -3.93 -17.34 9.75
CA ARG A 87 -3.95 -16.29 10.77
C ARG A 87 -5.40 -15.88 11.06
N ALA A 88 -5.60 -15.21 12.19
CA ALA A 88 -6.89 -14.67 12.55
C ALA A 88 -7.36 -13.66 11.50
N PHE A 89 -8.64 -13.71 11.15
CA PHE A 89 -9.21 -12.76 10.21
C PHE A 89 -9.22 -11.36 10.80
N ASP A 90 -8.68 -10.39 10.06
CA ASP A 90 -8.66 -8.99 10.42
C ASP A 90 -9.43 -8.18 9.37
N PRO A 91 -10.58 -7.59 9.73
CA PRO A 91 -11.38 -6.81 8.78
C PRO A 91 -10.66 -5.58 8.22
N LYS A 92 -9.62 -5.10 8.88
CA LYS A 92 -8.81 -3.96 8.41
C LYS A 92 -7.95 -4.33 7.21
N LEU A 93 -7.58 -5.60 7.07
CA LEU A 93 -6.67 -6.07 6.05
C LEU A 93 -7.37 -6.84 4.93
N ALA A 94 -8.51 -7.45 5.22
CA ALA A 94 -9.13 -8.38 4.29
C ALA A 94 -10.65 -8.33 4.35
N GLU A 95 -11.26 -8.74 3.26
CA GLU A 95 -12.71 -8.93 3.16
C GLU A 95 -13.02 -10.42 3.17
N CYS A 96 -14.02 -10.81 3.94
CA CYS A 96 -14.50 -12.19 3.95
C CYS A 96 -15.37 -12.43 2.71
N LEU A 97 -14.88 -13.27 1.81
CA LEU A 97 -15.62 -13.64 0.60
C LEU A 97 -16.70 -14.68 0.91
N GLU A 98 -16.33 -15.69 1.68
CA GLU A 98 -17.27 -16.75 2.10
C GLU A 98 -16.73 -17.46 3.34
N LEU A 99 -17.62 -18.14 4.05
CA LEU A 99 -17.24 -19.03 5.13
C LEU A 99 -16.94 -20.42 4.55
N ALA A 100 -15.94 -21.09 5.11
CA ALA A 100 -15.50 -22.39 4.63
C ALA A 100 -15.16 -23.29 5.82
N PRO A 101 -15.08 -24.62 5.62
CA PRO A 101 -14.65 -25.52 6.68
C PRO A 101 -13.25 -25.16 7.18
N GLY A 102 -13.07 -25.13 8.49
CA GLY A 102 -11.81 -24.83 9.11
C GLY A 102 -11.96 -24.18 10.46
N LYS A 103 -10.84 -23.77 11.03
CA LYS A 103 -10.78 -23.17 12.35
C LYS A 103 -11.53 -21.84 12.37
N LYS A 104 -12.40 -21.68 13.37
CA LYS A 104 -13.25 -20.48 13.48
C LYS A 104 -12.44 -19.19 13.46
N ASP A 105 -12.90 -18.23 12.67
CA ASP A 105 -12.33 -16.87 12.56
C ASP A 105 -10.88 -16.85 12.07
N GLN A 106 -10.41 -17.94 11.48
CA GLN A 106 -9.10 -17.97 10.82
C GLN A 106 -9.24 -17.95 9.31
N VAL A 107 -8.27 -17.35 8.65
CA VAL A 107 -8.18 -17.37 7.19
C VAL A 107 -7.76 -18.76 6.74
N VAL A 108 -8.66 -19.45 6.04
CA VAL A 108 -8.43 -20.80 5.54
C VAL A 108 -8.09 -20.84 4.06
N GLY A 109 -8.28 -19.74 3.34
CA GLY A 109 -7.91 -19.61 1.96
C GLY A 109 -7.86 -18.15 1.54
N VAL A 110 -7.01 -17.86 0.56
CA VAL A 110 -6.87 -16.52 -0.01
C VAL A 110 -7.30 -16.57 -1.46
N ALA A 111 -8.47 -16.00 -1.76
CA ALA A 111 -9.00 -15.97 -3.12
C ALA A 111 -8.34 -14.86 -3.95
N GLN A 112 -8.04 -13.72 -3.33
CA GLN A 112 -7.34 -12.61 -3.95
C GLN A 112 -6.32 -12.07 -2.97
N LYS A 113 -5.06 -11.98 -3.41
CA LYS A 113 -3.98 -11.51 -2.56
C LYS A 113 -4.15 -10.04 -2.21
N GLY A 114 -3.91 -9.70 -0.95
CA GLY A 114 -3.86 -8.33 -0.49
C GLY A 114 -2.43 -7.82 -0.44
N TYR A 115 -2.26 -6.52 -0.60
CA TYR A 115 -0.96 -5.88 -0.64
C TYR A 115 -0.94 -4.64 0.25
N LEU A 116 0.21 -4.44 0.88
CA LEU A 116 0.52 -3.25 1.67
C LEU A 116 1.53 -2.39 0.92
N LEU A 117 1.39 -1.08 1.00
CA LEU A 117 2.39 -0.12 0.54
C LEU A 117 2.87 0.66 1.76
N ASN A 118 4.11 0.41 2.19
CA ASN A 118 4.69 1.04 3.37
C ASN A 118 3.75 0.98 4.58
N ASP A 119 3.27 -0.21 4.89
CA ASP A 119 2.37 -0.53 6.01
C ASP A 119 0.93 -0.01 5.87
N LYS A 120 0.58 0.61 4.76
CA LYS A 120 -0.80 0.99 4.45
C LYS A 120 -1.40 0.01 3.47
N VAL A 121 -2.69 -0.30 3.62
CA VAL A 121 -3.38 -1.21 2.72
C VAL A 121 -3.48 -0.60 1.33
N LEU A 122 -2.81 -1.19 0.36
CA LEU A 122 -2.91 -0.82 -1.04
C LEU A 122 -4.16 -1.46 -1.67
N ARG A 123 -4.37 -2.73 -1.36
CA ARG A 123 -5.54 -3.51 -1.78
C ARG A 123 -5.84 -4.54 -0.69
N PRO A 124 -7.08 -4.61 -0.18
CA PRO A 124 -7.42 -5.65 0.79
C PRO A 124 -7.41 -7.03 0.12
N ALA A 125 -7.10 -8.05 0.89
CA ALA A 125 -7.21 -9.43 0.43
C ALA A 125 -8.68 -9.85 0.43
N ARG A 126 -9.03 -10.79 -0.42
CA ARG A 126 -10.32 -11.49 -0.36
C ARG A 126 -10.04 -12.90 0.11
N VAL A 127 -10.63 -13.24 1.23
CA VAL A 127 -10.29 -14.49 1.92
C VAL A 127 -11.51 -15.32 2.24
N LYS A 128 -11.26 -16.59 2.44
CA LYS A 128 -12.22 -17.53 3.01
C LYS A 128 -11.90 -17.68 4.48
N VAL A 129 -12.91 -17.59 5.32
CA VAL A 129 -12.77 -17.62 6.78
C VAL A 129 -13.40 -18.92 7.32
N GLY A 130 -12.73 -19.55 8.25
CA GLY A 130 -13.21 -20.77 8.88
C GLY A 130 -14.48 -20.53 9.69
N LYS A 131 -15.44 -21.43 9.56
CA LYS A 131 -16.71 -21.34 10.28
C LYS A 131 -16.75 -22.12 11.59
N GLY A 132 -15.67 -22.83 11.95
CA GLY A 132 -15.52 -23.46 13.25
C GLY A 132 -16.00 -24.90 13.35
N ASP A 133 -15.88 -25.67 12.30
CA ASP A 133 -16.22 -27.10 12.31
C ASP A 133 -15.04 -27.99 12.62
#